data_5479c5a57b5b3b56b490b3088e459773
#
_entry.id   5479c5a57b5b3b56b490b3088e459773
#
_cell.length_a   1.000
_cell.length_b   1.000
_cell.length_c   1.000
_cell.angle_alpha   90.00
_cell.angle_beta   90.00
_cell.angle_gamma   90.00
#
_symmetry.space_group_name_H-M   'P 1'
#
loop_
_entity.id
_entity.type
_entity.pdbx_description
1 polymer ?
#
loop_
_entity_poly.entity_id
_entity_poly.type
_entity_poly.pdbx_seq_one_letter_code
_entity_poly.pdbx_strand_id
1 'polypeptide(L)'
;MEASLDDLKSELRSIVGAADIVESGESLETLSKDYYWYSPVLKRQLEEKRADMAVRPGSVDQLSAVVAACSRARVPVVPRGAGTGNYGQCVPLYGGVVIDFSRLDKILSLEGGVARVQAGARLGTIESEARKVGWELRCMPSTWMKSTMGGFFCGGSGGIGSITWGGINAPGNVKSLTIMTCEDSPRLVRLEEAESLKALHTYGTTGLLVEIEMRLAPKVDYDQLILSSPSWDTLLDWTHEAAKRLEWRKRLVTQFEWPIPSYFKPLAKYLRPGDSVTFLLVDKAQTAEVVAHAAKAGVACVYNRPLTDPPKPPFITDYTWNHTTLWAIKADPTITYLHSGFGPNFRQQFA
;
A
#
# COMPACT_ATOMS: atom_id res chain seq x y z
N MET A 1 38.40 17.80 -4.09
CA MET A 1 38.13 17.49 -2.68
C MET A 1 36.75 16.88 -2.63
N GLU A 2 36.61 15.68 -2.09
CA GLU A 2 35.27 15.15 -1.81
C GLU A 2 34.67 16.03 -0.69
N ALA A 3 33.44 16.51 -0.90
CA ALA A 3 32.72 17.27 0.10
C ALA A 3 32.56 16.39 1.36
N SER A 4 32.82 16.93 2.52
CA SER A 4 32.65 16.20 3.78
C SER A 4 31.14 16.00 4.02
N LEU A 5 30.75 14.99 4.80
CA LEU A 5 29.36 14.78 5.18
C LEU A 5 28.78 16.01 5.92
N ASP A 6 29.61 16.73 6.66
CA ASP A 6 29.21 17.95 7.38
C ASP A 6 28.96 19.13 6.43
N ASP A 7 29.74 19.25 5.34
CA ASP A 7 29.49 20.24 4.29
C ASP A 7 28.13 19.96 3.62
N LEU A 8 27.86 18.69 3.28
CA LEU A 8 26.56 18.29 2.73
C LEU A 8 25.40 18.58 3.70
N LYS A 9 25.56 18.28 4.99
CA LYS A 9 24.55 18.62 6.01
C LYS A 9 24.23 20.11 6.03
N SER A 10 25.28 20.94 5.98
CA SER A 10 25.13 22.40 5.97
C SER A 10 24.42 22.89 4.72
N GLU A 11 24.75 22.33 3.55
CA GLU A 11 24.07 22.64 2.27
C GLU A 11 22.61 22.21 2.32
N LEU A 12 22.31 20.96 2.73
CA LEU A 12 20.94 20.47 2.83
C LEU A 12 20.09 21.29 3.81
N ARG A 13 20.66 21.71 4.94
CA ARG A 13 19.99 22.60 5.90
C ARG A 13 19.65 23.96 5.28
N SER A 14 20.50 24.48 4.41
CA SER A 14 20.21 25.73 3.70
C SER A 14 19.08 25.58 2.66
N ILE A 15 18.94 24.40 2.06
CA ILE A 15 17.93 24.10 1.05
C ILE A 15 16.53 23.90 1.69
N VAL A 16 16.42 23.02 2.69
CA VAL A 16 15.11 22.64 3.24
C VAL A 16 14.74 23.41 4.52
N GLY A 17 15.72 24.05 5.18
CA GLY A 17 15.55 24.68 6.48
C GLY A 17 15.81 23.73 7.66
N ALA A 18 16.18 24.29 8.80
CA ALA A 18 16.57 23.51 9.98
C ALA A 18 15.46 22.63 10.56
N ALA A 19 14.19 23.00 10.36
CA ALA A 19 13.04 22.23 10.85
C ALA A 19 12.77 20.96 10.00
N ASP A 20 13.30 20.90 8.79
CA ASP A 20 13.03 19.85 7.81
C ASP A 20 14.24 18.93 7.55
N ILE A 21 15.24 18.98 8.45
CA ILE A 21 16.36 18.03 8.48
C ILE A 21 16.36 17.30 9.82
N VAL A 22 16.61 16.00 9.78
CA VAL A 22 16.72 15.11 10.96
C VAL A 22 18.07 14.42 10.90
N GLU A 23 18.92 14.69 11.88
CA GLU A 23 20.33 14.24 11.89
C GLU A 23 20.61 13.16 12.93
N SER A 24 19.70 12.91 13.87
CA SER A 24 19.90 11.93 14.94
C SER A 24 18.61 11.61 15.69
N GLY A 25 18.70 10.71 16.66
CA GLY A 25 17.63 10.38 17.60
C GLY A 25 16.57 9.46 17.02
N GLU A 26 15.50 9.25 17.80
CA GLU A 26 14.41 8.32 17.48
C GLU A 26 13.71 8.63 16.15
N SER A 27 13.65 9.90 15.77
CA SER A 27 13.08 10.29 14.48
C SER A 27 13.88 9.75 13.30
N LEU A 28 15.22 9.83 13.34
CA LEU A 28 16.07 9.27 12.30
C LEU A 28 16.01 7.75 12.27
N GLU A 29 15.96 7.11 13.44
CA GLU A 29 15.74 5.67 13.58
C GLU A 29 14.45 5.24 12.87
N THR A 30 13.35 5.92 13.15
CA THR A 30 12.05 5.65 12.54
C THR A 30 12.08 5.85 11.03
N LEU A 31 12.72 6.91 10.56
CA LEU A 31 12.84 7.20 9.13
C LEU A 31 13.76 6.23 8.39
N SER A 32 14.65 5.55 9.10
CA SER A 32 15.56 4.54 8.54
C SER A 32 14.95 3.12 8.46
N LYS A 33 13.72 2.91 8.94
CA LYS A 33 13.13 1.58 9.08
C LYS A 33 11.76 1.50 8.40
N ASP A 34 11.40 0.29 7.97
CA ASP A 34 10.04 -0.11 7.64
C ASP A 34 9.62 -1.32 8.50
N TYR A 35 8.65 -2.12 8.06
CA TYR A 35 8.20 -3.31 8.79
C TYR A 35 8.97 -4.58 8.40
N TYR A 36 10.24 -4.49 7.97
CA TYR A 36 11.08 -5.64 7.60
C TYR A 36 11.19 -6.72 8.70
N TRP A 37 10.94 -6.35 9.94
CA TRP A 37 10.96 -7.25 11.08
C TRP A 37 9.92 -8.38 11.02
N TYR A 38 8.95 -8.34 10.10
CA TYR A 38 8.07 -9.48 9.80
C TYR A 38 8.86 -10.70 9.36
N SER A 39 9.99 -10.52 8.70
CA SER A 39 10.92 -11.57 8.34
C SER A 39 12.07 -11.64 9.35
N PRO A 40 12.24 -12.77 10.07
CA PRO A 40 13.39 -12.95 10.97
C PRO A 40 14.74 -12.83 10.27
N VAL A 41 14.78 -13.16 8.97
CA VAL A 41 15.99 -13.04 8.13
C VAL A 41 16.31 -11.56 7.89
N LEU A 42 15.32 -10.79 7.40
CA LEU A 42 15.52 -9.37 7.14
C LEU A 42 15.79 -8.57 8.42
N LYS A 43 15.12 -8.93 9.53
CA LYS A 43 15.39 -8.31 10.83
C LYS A 43 16.87 -8.37 11.18
N ARG A 44 17.49 -9.57 11.12
CA ARG A 44 18.92 -9.73 11.42
C ARG A 44 19.85 -8.97 10.46
N GLN A 45 19.43 -8.82 9.18
CA GLN A 45 20.25 -8.16 8.17
C GLN A 45 20.15 -6.63 8.19
N LEU A 46 19.01 -6.09 8.61
CA LEU A 46 18.67 -4.68 8.46
C LEU A 46 18.62 -3.91 9.79
N GLU A 47 18.64 -4.60 10.92
CA GLU A 47 18.46 -4.00 12.25
C GLU A 47 19.44 -2.85 12.54
N GLU A 48 20.69 -2.99 12.07
CA GLU A 48 21.77 -1.99 12.27
C GLU A 48 21.86 -0.95 11.14
N LYS A 49 21.01 -1.05 10.11
CA LYS A 49 21.06 -0.14 8.96
C LYS A 49 20.37 1.18 9.29
N ARG A 50 21.09 2.30 9.01
CA ARG A 50 20.61 3.66 9.30
C ARG A 50 21.06 4.65 8.25
N ALA A 51 20.27 5.72 8.10
CA ALA A 51 20.69 6.90 7.35
C ALA A 51 21.66 7.75 8.19
N ASP A 52 22.46 8.54 7.50
CA ASP A 52 23.27 9.59 8.12
C ASP A 52 22.42 10.81 8.47
N MET A 53 21.35 11.04 7.71
CA MET A 53 20.35 12.07 7.95
C MET A 53 19.08 11.83 7.12
N ALA A 54 18.02 12.56 7.44
CA ALA A 54 16.81 12.61 6.63
C ALA A 54 16.41 14.06 6.35
N VAL A 55 15.83 14.32 5.18
CA VAL A 55 15.35 15.65 4.76
C VAL A 55 13.91 15.57 4.25
N ARG A 56 13.14 16.68 4.44
CA ARG A 56 11.74 16.81 4.03
C ARG A 56 11.58 17.98 3.05
N PRO A 57 11.86 17.79 1.75
CA PRO A 57 11.64 18.87 0.78
C PRO A 57 10.15 19.22 0.68
N GLY A 58 9.83 20.50 0.75
CA GLY A 58 8.46 21.02 0.67
C GLY A 58 8.04 21.44 -0.75
N SER A 59 8.96 21.39 -1.72
CA SER A 59 8.70 21.68 -3.13
C SER A 59 9.55 20.80 -4.05
N VAL A 60 9.14 20.74 -5.32
CA VAL A 60 9.91 20.02 -6.35
C VAL A 60 11.29 20.65 -6.56
N ASP A 61 11.38 21.97 -6.45
CA ASP A 61 12.64 22.71 -6.56
C ASP A 61 13.59 22.36 -5.42
N GLN A 62 13.09 22.29 -4.17
CA GLN A 62 13.87 21.83 -3.03
C GLN A 62 14.31 20.37 -3.20
N LEU A 63 13.42 19.49 -3.69
CA LEU A 63 13.77 18.11 -3.99
C LEU A 63 14.90 18.03 -5.01
N SER A 64 14.82 18.82 -6.09
CA SER A 64 15.85 18.89 -7.12
C SER A 64 17.19 19.35 -6.55
N ALA A 65 17.19 20.41 -5.73
CA ALA A 65 18.41 20.92 -5.09
C ALA A 65 19.03 19.89 -4.12
N VAL A 66 18.21 19.18 -3.34
CA VAL A 66 18.64 18.09 -2.44
C VAL A 66 19.31 16.97 -3.24
N VAL A 67 18.67 16.51 -4.30
CA VAL A 67 19.20 15.42 -5.16
C VAL A 67 20.51 15.84 -5.81
N ALA A 68 20.59 17.06 -6.35
CA ALA A 68 21.81 17.61 -6.92
C ALA A 68 22.97 17.68 -5.92
N ALA A 69 22.70 18.13 -4.68
CA ALA A 69 23.72 18.21 -3.62
C ALA A 69 24.24 16.81 -3.24
N CYS A 70 23.33 15.84 -3.05
CA CYS A 70 23.70 14.45 -2.73
C CYS A 70 24.47 13.80 -3.89
N SER A 71 24.07 14.04 -5.14
CA SER A 71 24.78 13.52 -6.32
C SER A 71 26.21 14.04 -6.41
N ARG A 72 26.41 15.36 -6.30
CA ARG A 72 27.75 15.97 -6.29
C ARG A 72 28.63 15.44 -5.17
N ALA A 73 28.04 15.23 -3.99
CA ALA A 73 28.74 14.66 -2.82
C ALA A 73 28.94 13.15 -2.93
N ARG A 74 28.34 12.46 -3.92
CA ARG A 74 28.33 11.00 -4.09
C ARG A 74 27.75 10.28 -2.87
N VAL A 75 26.77 10.90 -2.21
CA VAL A 75 26.08 10.34 -1.04
C VAL A 75 24.77 9.67 -1.51
N PRO A 76 24.51 8.40 -1.13
CA PRO A 76 23.31 7.70 -1.51
C PRO A 76 22.03 8.41 -1.05
N VAL A 77 20.96 8.33 -1.85
CA VAL A 77 19.64 8.81 -1.47
C VAL A 77 18.63 7.64 -1.42
N VAL A 78 17.75 7.66 -0.43
CA VAL A 78 16.71 6.67 -0.25
C VAL A 78 15.37 7.37 -0.15
N PRO A 79 14.47 7.24 -1.15
CA PRO A 79 13.14 7.84 -1.06
C PRO A 79 12.27 7.09 -0.06
N ARG A 80 11.49 7.86 0.72
CA ARG A 80 10.58 7.32 1.71
C ARG A 80 9.21 7.98 1.62
N GLY A 81 8.15 7.16 1.46
CA GLY A 81 6.78 7.56 1.72
C GLY A 81 6.42 7.37 3.20
N ALA A 82 5.37 6.62 3.48
CA ALA A 82 4.97 6.31 4.87
C ALA A 82 5.76 5.18 5.55
N GLY A 83 6.64 4.49 4.82
CA GLY A 83 7.41 3.37 5.35
C GLY A 83 6.58 2.16 5.77
N THR A 84 5.46 1.92 5.09
CA THR A 84 4.53 0.81 5.38
C THR A 84 4.91 -0.50 4.69
N GLY A 85 6.00 -0.54 3.94
CA GLY A 85 6.57 -1.75 3.37
C GLY A 85 7.11 -2.69 4.45
N ASN A 86 7.32 -3.96 4.11
CA ASN A 86 7.80 -4.98 5.05
C ASN A 86 8.94 -5.85 4.50
N TYR A 87 9.64 -5.34 3.49
CA TYR A 87 10.78 -6.04 2.87
C TYR A 87 12.08 -5.23 2.89
N GLY A 88 12.15 -4.14 3.67
CA GLY A 88 13.33 -3.28 3.74
C GLY A 88 13.50 -2.32 2.57
N GLN A 89 12.43 -2.05 1.80
CA GLN A 89 12.50 -1.28 0.56
C GLN A 89 12.97 0.17 0.75
N CYS A 90 12.72 0.76 1.92
CA CYS A 90 13.15 2.12 2.23
C CYS A 90 14.22 2.17 3.33
N VAL A 91 14.92 1.06 3.57
CA VAL A 91 16.03 1.00 4.53
C VAL A 91 17.32 1.45 3.85
N PRO A 92 18.04 2.43 4.42
CA PRO A 92 19.31 2.92 3.86
C PRO A 92 20.44 1.92 4.12
N LEU A 93 20.71 1.03 3.15
CA LEU A 93 21.67 -0.06 3.29
C LEU A 93 23.13 0.42 3.49
N TYR A 94 23.46 1.59 2.99
CA TYR A 94 24.82 2.16 2.95
C TYR A 94 24.86 3.56 3.57
N GLY A 95 24.01 3.85 4.55
CA GLY A 95 23.88 5.20 5.08
C GLY A 95 23.24 6.17 4.09
N GLY A 96 23.72 7.39 4.03
CA GLY A 96 23.25 8.42 3.11
C GLY A 96 22.04 9.17 3.61
N VAL A 97 21.28 9.75 2.68
CA VAL A 97 20.17 10.67 2.95
C VAL A 97 18.84 10.01 2.67
N VAL A 98 17.97 9.90 3.69
CA VAL A 98 16.56 9.58 3.47
C VAL A 98 15.80 10.83 3.03
N ILE A 99 15.14 10.77 1.88
CA ILE A 99 14.24 11.82 1.39
C ILE A 99 12.83 11.45 1.78
N ASP A 100 12.28 12.12 2.80
CA ASP A 100 10.92 11.95 3.28
C ASP A 100 9.95 12.82 2.47
N PHE A 101 9.08 12.17 1.70
CA PHE A 101 8.11 12.82 0.81
C PHE A 101 6.87 13.37 1.53
N SER A 102 6.82 13.35 2.85
CA SER A 102 5.63 13.73 3.62
C SER A 102 5.14 15.17 3.41
N ARG A 103 5.96 16.06 2.86
CA ARG A 103 5.61 17.44 2.50
C ARG A 103 5.33 17.65 1.00
N LEU A 104 5.54 16.63 0.16
CA LEU A 104 5.14 16.61 -1.24
C LEU A 104 3.84 15.79 -1.36
N ASP A 105 2.78 16.25 -0.71
CA ASP A 105 1.56 15.49 -0.44
C ASP A 105 0.28 16.08 -1.05
N LYS A 106 0.40 17.02 -1.98
CA LYS A 106 -0.75 17.74 -2.55
C LYS A 106 -1.55 16.84 -3.51
N ILE A 107 -2.87 16.95 -3.41
CA ILE A 107 -3.80 16.58 -4.49
C ILE A 107 -3.86 17.77 -5.43
N LEU A 108 -3.36 17.60 -6.66
CA LEU A 108 -3.25 18.67 -7.64
C LEU A 108 -4.54 18.84 -8.44
N SER A 109 -5.22 17.73 -8.78
CA SER A 109 -6.56 17.76 -9.36
C SER A 109 -7.28 16.42 -9.15
N LEU A 110 -8.64 16.47 -9.16
CA LEU A 110 -9.56 15.33 -9.16
C LEU A 110 -10.63 15.60 -10.20
N GLU A 111 -10.34 15.30 -11.46
CA GLU A 111 -11.18 15.67 -12.59
C GLU A 111 -11.27 14.53 -13.62
N GLY A 112 -12.45 14.38 -14.26
CA GLY A 112 -12.63 13.43 -15.36
C GLY A 112 -12.29 11.98 -15.02
N GLY A 113 -12.47 11.56 -13.75
CA GLY A 113 -12.09 10.22 -13.32
C GLY A 113 -10.58 9.99 -13.20
N VAL A 114 -9.80 11.04 -13.02
CA VAL A 114 -8.35 11.00 -12.82
C VAL A 114 -7.97 11.80 -11.58
N ALA A 115 -7.14 11.21 -10.74
CA ALA A 115 -6.47 11.91 -9.63
C ALA A 115 -5.03 12.22 -10.04
N ARG A 116 -4.65 13.50 -10.09
CA ARG A 116 -3.27 13.95 -10.19
C ARG A 116 -2.78 14.36 -8.81
N VAL A 117 -1.74 13.69 -8.34
CA VAL A 117 -1.26 13.85 -6.97
C VAL A 117 0.25 13.83 -6.89
N GLN A 118 0.82 14.47 -5.87
CA GLN A 118 2.23 14.31 -5.52
C GLN A 118 2.48 12.97 -4.85
N ALA A 119 3.70 12.46 -4.94
CA ALA A 119 4.07 11.12 -4.49
C ALA A 119 3.84 10.87 -2.98
N GLY A 120 3.96 11.91 -2.15
CA GLY A 120 3.70 11.84 -0.71
C GLY A 120 2.22 11.90 -0.32
N ALA A 121 1.30 12.15 -1.24
CA ALA A 121 -0.13 12.20 -0.95
C ALA A 121 -0.62 10.85 -0.42
N ARG A 122 -1.32 10.88 0.73
CA ARG A 122 -1.84 9.66 1.37
C ARG A 122 -3.06 9.13 0.62
N LEU A 123 -3.07 7.82 0.41
CA LEU A 123 -4.18 7.15 -0.27
C LEU A 123 -5.52 7.38 0.43
N GLY A 124 -5.54 7.40 1.77
CA GLY A 124 -6.75 7.69 2.55
C GLY A 124 -7.30 9.09 2.29
N THR A 125 -6.43 10.09 2.16
CA THR A 125 -6.83 11.46 1.81
C THR A 125 -7.36 11.50 0.38
N ILE A 126 -6.66 10.88 -0.58
CA ILE A 126 -7.08 10.83 -1.98
C ILE A 126 -8.45 10.13 -2.10
N GLU A 127 -8.64 8.99 -1.45
CA GLU A 127 -9.92 8.24 -1.45
C GLU A 127 -11.05 9.10 -0.91
N SER A 128 -10.84 9.75 0.26
CA SER A 128 -11.86 10.60 0.88
C SER A 128 -12.23 11.79 0.00
N GLU A 129 -11.26 12.48 -0.60
CA GLU A 129 -11.53 13.62 -1.49
C GLU A 129 -12.18 13.17 -2.82
N ALA A 130 -11.73 12.06 -3.39
CA ALA A 130 -12.33 11.49 -4.60
C ALA A 130 -13.80 11.10 -4.38
N ARG A 131 -14.13 10.50 -3.22
CA ARG A 131 -15.50 10.10 -2.90
C ARG A 131 -16.46 11.28 -2.77
N LYS A 132 -15.99 12.46 -2.37
CA LYS A 132 -16.82 13.69 -2.33
C LYS A 132 -17.27 14.14 -3.73
N VAL A 133 -16.50 13.81 -4.75
CA VAL A 133 -16.78 14.19 -6.15
C VAL A 133 -17.23 13.02 -7.02
N GLY A 134 -17.69 11.92 -6.39
CA GLY A 134 -18.31 10.77 -7.09
C GLY A 134 -17.33 9.74 -7.63
N TRP A 135 -16.08 9.75 -7.19
CA TRP A 135 -15.03 8.81 -7.63
C TRP A 135 -14.42 8.06 -6.45
N GLU A 136 -13.69 6.98 -6.73
CA GLU A 136 -12.93 6.20 -5.75
C GLU A 136 -11.65 5.63 -6.37
N LEU A 137 -10.66 5.29 -5.56
CA LEU A 137 -9.45 4.60 -6.02
C LEU A 137 -9.79 3.21 -6.54
N ARG A 138 -9.25 2.85 -7.72
CA ARG A 138 -9.41 1.51 -8.30
C ARG A 138 -8.71 0.44 -7.49
N CYS A 139 -7.55 0.75 -6.94
CA CYS A 139 -6.75 -0.19 -6.15
C CYS A 139 -6.01 0.55 -5.05
N MET A 140 -5.93 -0.07 -3.86
CA MET A 140 -5.20 0.47 -2.71
C MET A 140 -4.76 -0.67 -1.79
N PRO A 141 -3.61 -0.55 -1.08
CA PRO A 141 -3.15 -1.58 -0.14
C PRO A 141 -4.01 -1.61 1.13
N SER A 142 -3.93 -2.67 1.93
CA SER A 142 -4.61 -2.71 3.24
C SER A 142 -4.14 -1.58 4.19
N THR A 143 -2.93 -1.06 3.98
CA THR A 143 -2.35 0.07 4.73
C THR A 143 -2.79 1.45 4.19
N TRP A 144 -3.80 1.54 3.32
CA TRP A 144 -4.20 2.73 2.57
C TRP A 144 -4.40 3.99 3.41
N MET A 145 -4.85 3.86 4.66
CA MET A 145 -5.01 5.00 5.57
C MET A 145 -3.68 5.74 5.85
N LYS A 146 -2.55 5.04 5.77
CA LYS A 146 -1.21 5.58 6.06
C LYS A 146 -0.32 5.67 4.82
N SER A 147 -0.45 4.73 3.90
CA SER A 147 0.40 4.64 2.70
C SER A 147 0.27 5.85 1.80
N THR A 148 1.38 6.23 1.18
CA THR A 148 1.41 7.27 0.17
C THR A 148 1.23 6.69 -1.24
N MET A 149 0.75 7.50 -2.16
CA MET A 149 0.54 7.09 -3.55
C MET A 149 1.86 6.66 -4.21
N GLY A 150 2.93 7.43 -4.03
CA GLY A 150 4.25 7.07 -4.56
C GLY A 150 4.80 5.78 -3.96
N GLY A 151 4.67 5.60 -2.64
CA GLY A 151 5.08 4.37 -1.98
C GLY A 151 4.29 3.15 -2.45
N PHE A 152 3.00 3.29 -2.72
CA PHE A 152 2.17 2.21 -3.25
C PHE A 152 2.56 1.84 -4.68
N PHE A 153 2.74 2.84 -5.56
CA PHE A 153 3.15 2.60 -6.94
C PHE A 153 4.55 1.99 -7.03
N CYS A 154 5.53 2.58 -6.36
CA CYS A 154 6.91 2.08 -6.35
C CYS A 154 7.04 0.72 -5.62
N GLY A 155 6.10 0.38 -4.73
CA GLY A 155 6.00 -0.93 -4.11
C GLY A 155 5.36 -2.00 -5.00
N GLY A 156 4.61 -1.62 -6.03
CA GLY A 156 4.12 -2.49 -7.10
C GLY A 156 3.15 -3.58 -6.67
N SER A 157 2.41 -3.40 -5.59
CA SER A 157 1.52 -4.41 -5.05
C SER A 157 0.09 -4.34 -5.62
N GLY A 158 -0.65 -5.44 -5.51
CA GLY A 158 -2.11 -5.44 -5.58
C GLY A 158 -2.72 -4.91 -4.29
N GLY A 159 -4.04 -4.98 -4.18
CA GLY A 159 -4.73 -4.52 -2.99
C GLY A 159 -6.25 -4.62 -3.09
N ILE A 160 -6.93 -3.89 -2.21
CA ILE A 160 -8.37 -3.68 -2.21
C ILE A 160 -8.77 -3.05 -3.55
N GLY A 161 -9.69 -3.65 -4.28
CA GLY A 161 -10.09 -3.25 -5.62
C GLY A 161 -9.44 -4.07 -6.75
N SER A 162 -8.34 -4.80 -6.48
CA SER A 162 -7.66 -5.61 -7.50
C SER A 162 -8.55 -6.69 -8.11
N ILE A 163 -9.54 -7.18 -7.39
CA ILE A 163 -10.49 -8.19 -7.91
C ILE A 163 -11.29 -7.67 -9.11
N THR A 164 -11.51 -6.35 -9.19
CA THR A 164 -12.27 -5.71 -10.27
C THR A 164 -11.36 -5.00 -11.26
N TRP A 165 -10.31 -4.32 -10.78
CA TRP A 165 -9.51 -3.40 -11.60
C TRP A 165 -8.08 -3.90 -11.86
N GLY A 166 -7.73 -5.09 -11.34
CA GLY A 166 -6.35 -5.56 -11.32
C GLY A 166 -5.50 -4.83 -10.28
N GLY A 167 -4.25 -5.24 -10.15
CA GLY A 167 -3.26 -4.54 -9.31
C GLY A 167 -2.85 -3.19 -9.89
N ILE A 168 -1.98 -2.47 -9.19
CA ILE A 168 -1.47 -1.17 -9.66
C ILE A 168 -0.79 -1.26 -11.04
N ASN A 169 -0.28 -2.43 -11.39
CA ASN A 169 0.35 -2.75 -12.67
C ASN A 169 -0.64 -3.07 -13.81
N ALA A 170 -1.92 -3.18 -13.52
CA ALA A 170 -2.89 -3.52 -14.55
C ALA A 170 -3.02 -2.38 -15.59
N PRO A 171 -3.11 -2.71 -16.89
CA PRO A 171 -3.26 -1.71 -17.94
C PRO A 171 -4.41 -0.74 -17.65
N GLY A 172 -4.15 0.54 -17.81
CA GLY A 172 -5.17 1.57 -17.62
C GLY A 172 -5.38 2.02 -16.18
N ASN A 173 -4.66 1.55 -15.17
CA ASN A 173 -4.72 2.09 -13.82
C ASN A 173 -3.90 3.38 -13.68
N VAL A 174 -2.70 3.41 -14.22
CA VAL A 174 -1.86 4.61 -14.27
C VAL A 174 -2.02 5.27 -15.62
N LYS A 175 -2.28 6.57 -15.65
CA LYS A 175 -2.33 7.38 -16.87
C LYS A 175 -0.97 7.94 -17.21
N SER A 176 -0.26 8.49 -16.22
CA SER A 176 1.08 9.03 -16.39
C SER A 176 1.74 9.23 -15.04
N LEU A 177 3.05 9.43 -15.04
CA LEU A 177 3.79 9.85 -13.87
C LEU A 177 4.99 10.72 -14.27
N THR A 178 5.54 11.44 -13.30
CA THR A 178 6.76 12.22 -13.45
C THR A 178 7.79 11.72 -12.44
N ILE A 179 8.95 11.32 -12.94
CA ILE A 179 10.11 10.97 -12.11
C ILE A 179 11.17 12.06 -12.20
N MET A 180 11.96 12.21 -11.15
CA MET A 180 13.16 13.03 -11.12
C MET A 180 14.39 12.12 -11.23
N THR A 181 15.31 12.43 -12.14
CA THR A 181 16.58 11.72 -12.27
C THR A 181 17.50 12.04 -11.09
N CYS A 182 18.37 11.09 -10.71
CA CYS A 182 19.35 11.29 -9.63
C CYS A 182 20.72 11.58 -10.26
N GLU A 183 20.97 12.85 -10.54
CA GLU A 183 22.19 13.36 -11.18
C GLU A 183 22.52 14.78 -10.67
N ASP A 184 23.67 15.33 -11.04
CA ASP A 184 24.12 16.67 -10.58
C ASP A 184 23.21 17.81 -11.06
N SER A 185 22.47 17.58 -12.15
CA SER A 185 21.45 18.47 -12.69
C SER A 185 20.16 17.67 -12.91
N PRO A 186 19.36 17.43 -11.85
CA PRO A 186 18.18 16.57 -11.92
C PRO A 186 17.17 17.06 -12.96
N ARG A 187 16.63 16.14 -13.74
CA ARG A 187 15.61 16.41 -14.75
C ARG A 187 14.28 15.73 -14.36
N LEU A 188 13.19 16.38 -14.71
CA LEU A 188 11.87 15.79 -14.65
C LEU A 188 11.57 15.05 -15.97
N VAL A 189 11.25 13.76 -15.86
CA VAL A 189 10.91 12.90 -16.97
C VAL A 189 9.48 12.43 -16.81
N ARG A 190 8.61 12.78 -17.75
CA ARG A 190 7.22 12.31 -17.80
C ARG A 190 7.16 10.98 -18.53
N LEU A 191 6.49 10.00 -17.94
CA LEU A 191 6.22 8.69 -18.49
C LEU A 191 4.71 8.50 -18.58
N GLU A 192 4.22 8.02 -19.72
CA GLU A 192 2.78 7.88 -19.96
C GLU A 192 2.40 6.43 -20.19
N GLU A 193 1.18 6.06 -19.79
CA GLU A 193 0.57 4.75 -20.02
C GLU A 193 1.55 3.59 -19.73
N ALA A 194 1.84 2.76 -20.71
CA ALA A 194 2.73 1.61 -20.57
C ALA A 194 4.17 1.98 -20.15
N GLU A 195 4.66 3.16 -20.54
CA GLU A 195 5.99 3.63 -20.15
C GLU A 195 6.10 3.85 -18.63
N SER A 196 4.99 4.19 -17.96
CA SER A 196 4.92 4.34 -16.51
C SER A 196 5.36 3.07 -15.77
N LEU A 197 5.13 1.91 -16.36
CA LEU A 197 5.49 0.63 -15.75
C LEU A 197 7.01 0.42 -15.61
N LYS A 198 7.84 1.23 -16.29
CA LYS A 198 9.30 1.22 -16.11
C LYS A 198 9.74 1.67 -14.72
N ALA A 199 8.91 2.45 -14.03
CA ALA A 199 9.16 2.90 -12.65
C ALA A 199 8.35 2.12 -11.61
N LEU A 200 7.52 1.16 -12.04
CA LEU A 200 6.72 0.33 -11.15
C LEU A 200 7.61 -0.69 -10.42
N HIS A 201 7.36 -0.88 -9.12
CA HIS A 201 8.04 -1.90 -8.29
C HIS A 201 9.57 -1.75 -8.26
N THR A 202 10.06 -0.53 -8.44
CA THR A 202 11.49 -0.23 -8.47
C THR A 202 12.00 0.43 -7.20
N TYR A 203 11.12 0.71 -6.26
CA TYR A 203 11.44 1.35 -4.97
C TYR A 203 12.23 2.67 -5.09
N GLY A 204 12.05 3.37 -6.22
CA GLY A 204 12.77 4.62 -6.52
C GLY A 204 14.16 4.45 -7.13
N THR A 205 14.60 3.23 -7.47
CA THR A 205 15.95 2.99 -8.05
C THR A 205 16.07 3.45 -9.51
N THR A 206 14.95 3.67 -10.20
CA THR A 206 14.91 4.20 -11.58
C THR A 206 14.67 5.71 -11.64
N GLY A 207 14.63 6.37 -10.50
CA GLY A 207 14.33 7.79 -10.32
C GLY A 207 13.29 8.01 -9.23
N LEU A 208 13.25 9.22 -8.70
CA LEU A 208 12.33 9.58 -7.63
C LEU A 208 10.96 9.95 -8.21
N LEU A 209 9.91 9.22 -7.82
CA LEU A 209 8.55 9.57 -8.23
C LEU A 209 8.14 10.90 -7.57
N VAL A 210 7.76 11.88 -8.40
CA VAL A 210 7.35 13.22 -7.95
C VAL A 210 5.83 13.39 -7.99
N GLU A 211 5.22 13.06 -9.13
CA GLU A 211 3.78 13.16 -9.39
C GLU A 211 3.27 11.93 -10.14
N ILE A 212 1.99 11.62 -9.94
CA ILE A 212 1.32 10.53 -10.64
C ILE A 212 -0.13 10.90 -10.97
N GLU A 213 -0.58 10.50 -12.14
CA GLU A 213 -1.97 10.55 -12.58
C GLU A 213 -2.56 9.13 -12.56
N MET A 214 -3.47 8.89 -11.61
CA MET A 214 -4.17 7.62 -11.44
C MET A 214 -5.59 7.71 -11.95
N ARG A 215 -6.04 6.71 -12.73
CA ARG A 215 -7.45 6.60 -13.08
C ARG A 215 -8.27 6.12 -11.89
N LEU A 216 -9.39 6.76 -11.69
CA LEU A 216 -10.37 6.47 -10.66
C LEU A 216 -11.50 5.58 -11.21
N ALA A 217 -12.28 5.01 -10.30
CA ALA A 217 -13.54 4.34 -10.62
C ALA A 217 -14.72 5.20 -10.15
N PRO A 218 -15.92 5.05 -10.74
CA PRO A 218 -17.13 5.61 -10.16
C PRO A 218 -17.32 5.10 -8.74
N LYS A 219 -17.68 6.00 -7.83
CA LYS A 219 -17.94 5.67 -6.41
C LYS A 219 -19.03 4.64 -6.28
N VAL A 220 -18.79 3.65 -5.43
CA VAL A 220 -19.78 2.64 -5.02
C VAL A 220 -19.90 2.66 -3.49
N ASP A 221 -21.12 2.51 -2.97
CA ASP A 221 -21.33 2.28 -1.55
C ASP A 221 -21.30 0.77 -1.28
N TYR A 222 -20.41 0.36 -0.39
CA TYR A 222 -20.15 -1.05 -0.11
C TYR A 222 -20.70 -1.48 1.25
N ASP A 223 -21.16 -2.73 1.30
CA ASP A 223 -21.32 -3.47 2.54
C ASP A 223 -20.12 -4.40 2.77
N GLN A 224 -19.74 -4.54 4.05
CA GLN A 224 -18.74 -5.46 4.53
C GLN A 224 -19.41 -6.73 5.00
N LEU A 225 -19.10 -7.85 4.37
CA LEU A 225 -19.65 -9.16 4.72
C LEU A 225 -18.56 -10.08 5.24
N ILE A 226 -18.88 -10.85 6.29
CA ILE A 226 -18.13 -12.05 6.67
C ILE A 226 -19.06 -13.24 6.45
N LEU A 227 -18.64 -14.11 5.56
CA LEU A 227 -19.31 -15.34 5.19
C LEU A 227 -18.53 -16.49 5.81
N SER A 228 -19.22 -17.47 6.41
CA SER A 228 -18.63 -18.51 7.27
C SER A 228 -19.16 -19.88 6.90
N SER A 229 -18.28 -20.89 6.96
CA SER A 229 -18.65 -22.29 6.81
C SER A 229 -17.68 -23.16 7.64
N PRO A 230 -18.17 -24.23 8.30
CA PRO A 230 -17.33 -25.25 8.90
C PRO A 230 -16.64 -26.14 7.86
N SER A 231 -17.15 -26.15 6.61
CA SER A 231 -16.51 -26.86 5.49
C SER A 231 -15.65 -25.89 4.69
N TRP A 232 -14.33 -26.12 4.69
CA TRP A 232 -13.38 -25.37 3.87
C TRP A 232 -13.70 -25.49 2.38
N ASP A 233 -13.93 -26.71 1.89
CA ASP A 233 -14.22 -26.93 0.46
C ASP A 233 -15.49 -26.22 0.00
N THR A 234 -16.56 -26.28 0.78
CA THR A 234 -17.80 -25.56 0.48
C THR A 234 -17.57 -24.05 0.39
N LEU A 235 -16.82 -23.50 1.33
CA LEU A 235 -16.49 -22.07 1.35
C LEU A 235 -15.58 -21.69 0.18
N LEU A 236 -14.61 -22.54 -0.13
CA LEU A 236 -13.65 -22.32 -1.22
C LEU A 236 -14.35 -22.30 -2.57
N ASP A 237 -15.24 -23.27 -2.82
CA ASP A 237 -16.04 -23.34 -4.04
C ASP A 237 -16.91 -22.11 -4.21
N TRP A 238 -17.64 -21.75 -3.15
CA TRP A 238 -18.49 -20.57 -3.16
C TRP A 238 -17.69 -19.28 -3.40
N THR A 239 -16.56 -19.13 -2.70
CA THR A 239 -15.71 -17.93 -2.84
C THR A 239 -15.13 -17.82 -4.24
N HIS A 240 -14.70 -18.95 -4.82
CA HIS A 240 -14.18 -18.97 -6.18
C HIS A 240 -15.25 -18.59 -7.21
N GLU A 241 -16.47 -19.10 -7.04
CA GLU A 241 -17.60 -18.70 -7.87
C GLU A 241 -17.91 -17.22 -7.72
N ALA A 242 -18.02 -16.73 -6.47
CA ALA A 242 -18.28 -15.32 -6.16
C ALA A 242 -17.21 -14.39 -6.76
N ALA A 243 -15.94 -14.81 -6.74
CA ALA A 243 -14.85 -14.04 -7.33
C ALA A 243 -15.02 -13.87 -8.85
N LYS A 244 -15.55 -14.89 -9.55
CA LYS A 244 -15.74 -14.90 -11.01
C LYS A 244 -17.01 -14.21 -11.49
N ARG A 245 -18.00 -13.99 -10.61
CA ARG A 245 -19.26 -13.33 -10.98
C ARG A 245 -19.02 -11.86 -11.30
N LEU A 246 -18.94 -11.51 -12.58
CA LEU A 246 -18.68 -10.16 -13.06
C LEU A 246 -19.86 -9.21 -12.84
N GLU A 247 -21.08 -9.74 -12.73
CA GLU A 247 -22.29 -9.01 -12.43
C GLU A 247 -22.32 -8.44 -11.00
N TRP A 248 -21.56 -9.01 -10.07
CA TRP A 248 -21.41 -8.47 -8.72
C TRP A 248 -20.30 -7.44 -8.66
N ARG A 249 -20.65 -6.21 -8.34
CA ARG A 249 -19.65 -5.16 -8.05
C ARG A 249 -19.02 -5.40 -6.69
N LYS A 250 -17.79 -5.84 -6.68
CA LYS A 250 -17.04 -6.18 -5.47
C LYS A 250 -15.69 -5.51 -5.46
N ARG A 251 -15.24 -5.11 -4.28
CA ARG A 251 -13.96 -4.43 -4.09
C ARG A 251 -12.92 -5.30 -3.38
N LEU A 252 -13.39 -6.31 -2.63
CA LEU A 252 -12.54 -7.27 -1.91
C LEU A 252 -13.20 -8.64 -1.93
N VAL A 253 -12.40 -9.68 -2.17
CA VAL A 253 -12.70 -11.07 -1.90
C VAL A 253 -11.44 -11.67 -1.28
N THR A 254 -11.51 -12.09 -0.03
CA THR A 254 -10.38 -12.69 0.69
C THR A 254 -10.91 -13.83 1.54
N GLN A 255 -10.21 -14.95 1.54
CA GLN A 255 -10.61 -16.16 2.25
C GLN A 255 -9.56 -16.56 3.27
N PHE A 256 -10.00 -17.06 4.42
CA PHE A 256 -9.16 -17.53 5.51
C PHE A 256 -9.62 -18.89 5.99
N GLU A 257 -8.73 -19.86 5.93
CA GLU A 257 -8.94 -21.17 6.50
C GLU A 257 -8.75 -21.11 8.03
N TRP A 258 -9.56 -21.89 8.77
CA TRP A 258 -9.31 -22.07 10.19
C TRP A 258 -7.92 -22.75 10.40
N PRO A 259 -7.06 -22.28 11.33
CA PRO A 259 -7.36 -21.39 12.48
C PRO A 259 -7.06 -19.90 12.25
N ILE A 260 -6.73 -19.42 11.05
CA ILE A 260 -6.34 -18.01 10.81
C ILE A 260 -7.38 -17.02 11.38
N PRO A 261 -8.71 -17.21 11.22
CA PRO A 261 -9.71 -16.30 11.77
C PRO A 261 -9.62 -16.11 13.29
N SER A 262 -9.08 -17.09 14.03
CA SER A 262 -8.92 -17.01 15.49
C SER A 262 -7.96 -15.91 15.95
N TYR A 263 -7.08 -15.46 15.07
CA TYR A 263 -6.15 -14.35 15.35
C TYR A 263 -6.82 -12.98 15.28
N PHE A 264 -7.98 -12.85 14.66
CA PHE A 264 -8.69 -11.59 14.47
C PHE A 264 -9.50 -11.19 15.71
N LYS A 265 -8.82 -10.93 16.82
CA LYS A 265 -9.43 -10.69 18.15
C LYS A 265 -10.61 -9.69 18.14
N PRO A 266 -10.55 -8.53 17.44
CA PRO A 266 -11.68 -7.61 17.39
C PRO A 266 -12.93 -8.15 16.70
N LEU A 267 -12.79 -9.20 15.88
CA LEU A 267 -13.88 -9.86 15.17
C LEU A 267 -14.40 -11.11 15.90
N ALA A 268 -13.77 -11.54 16.99
CA ALA A 268 -14.04 -12.83 17.66
C ALA A 268 -15.52 -13.07 17.96
N LYS A 269 -16.27 -12.00 18.33
CA LYS A 269 -17.71 -12.11 18.63
C LYS A 269 -18.60 -12.45 17.41
N TYR A 270 -18.06 -12.32 16.20
CA TYR A 270 -18.75 -12.63 14.94
C TYR A 270 -18.28 -13.95 14.32
N LEU A 271 -17.13 -14.46 14.78
CA LEU A 271 -16.47 -15.64 14.22
C LEU A 271 -16.82 -16.87 15.07
N ARG A 272 -17.15 -17.98 14.41
CA ARG A 272 -17.41 -19.24 15.09
C ARG A 272 -16.12 -20.06 15.14
N PRO A 273 -15.75 -20.61 16.30
CA PRO A 273 -14.62 -21.53 16.39
C PRO A 273 -14.78 -22.71 15.43
N GLY A 274 -13.75 -23.01 14.66
CA GLY A 274 -13.75 -24.09 13.68
C GLY A 274 -14.17 -23.66 12.27
N ASP A 275 -14.84 -22.53 12.13
CA ASP A 275 -15.29 -22.07 10.80
C ASP A 275 -14.18 -21.31 10.06
N SER A 276 -14.05 -21.62 8.79
CA SER A 276 -13.31 -20.79 7.81
C SER A 276 -14.20 -19.63 7.35
N VAL A 277 -13.60 -18.53 6.89
CA VAL A 277 -14.36 -17.32 6.54
C VAL A 277 -13.92 -16.70 5.22
N THR A 278 -14.87 -16.06 4.53
CA THR A 278 -14.61 -15.17 3.40
C THR A 278 -15.01 -13.75 3.77
N PHE A 279 -14.10 -12.80 3.57
CA PHE A 279 -14.37 -11.38 3.66
C PHE A 279 -14.68 -10.81 2.28
N LEU A 280 -15.79 -10.10 2.18
CA LEU A 280 -16.28 -9.56 0.93
C LEU A 280 -16.69 -8.10 1.12
N LEU A 281 -16.20 -7.22 0.24
CA LEU A 281 -16.78 -5.90 0.01
C LEU A 281 -17.59 -5.95 -1.28
N VAL A 282 -18.88 -5.77 -1.18
CA VAL A 282 -19.82 -5.83 -2.31
C VAL A 282 -20.69 -4.58 -2.34
N ASP A 283 -21.13 -4.18 -3.53
CA ASP A 283 -22.10 -3.10 -3.70
C ASP A 283 -23.31 -3.35 -2.80
N LYS A 284 -23.64 -2.37 -1.97
CA LYS A 284 -24.77 -2.40 -1.04
C LYS A 284 -26.09 -2.79 -1.73
N ALA A 285 -26.29 -2.38 -2.98
CA ALA A 285 -27.48 -2.74 -3.75
C ALA A 285 -27.58 -4.25 -4.04
N GLN A 286 -26.46 -4.98 -3.99
CA GLN A 286 -26.38 -6.41 -4.31
C GLN A 286 -26.23 -7.30 -3.06
N THR A 287 -26.12 -6.72 -1.88
CA THR A 287 -25.87 -7.46 -0.63
C THR A 287 -26.90 -8.56 -0.37
N ALA A 288 -28.20 -8.27 -0.54
CA ALA A 288 -29.27 -9.24 -0.30
C ALA A 288 -29.17 -10.46 -1.24
N GLU A 289 -28.86 -10.23 -2.52
CA GLU A 289 -28.65 -11.28 -3.52
C GLU A 289 -27.47 -12.17 -3.14
N VAL A 290 -26.32 -11.55 -2.80
CA VAL A 290 -25.10 -12.25 -2.41
C VAL A 290 -25.32 -13.12 -1.18
N VAL A 291 -25.97 -12.59 -0.15
CA VAL A 291 -26.30 -13.34 1.09
C VAL A 291 -27.23 -14.51 0.80
N ALA A 292 -28.27 -14.30 -0.01
CA ALA A 292 -29.19 -15.38 -0.41
C ALA A 292 -28.47 -16.46 -1.22
N HIS A 293 -27.55 -16.08 -2.11
CA HIS A 293 -26.74 -17.01 -2.88
C HIS A 293 -25.80 -17.84 -1.97
N ALA A 294 -25.16 -17.21 -1.00
CA ALA A 294 -24.31 -17.88 -0.03
C ALA A 294 -25.11 -18.91 0.80
N ALA A 295 -26.29 -18.52 1.29
CA ALA A 295 -27.16 -19.39 2.08
C ALA A 295 -27.59 -20.67 1.31
N LYS A 296 -27.87 -20.57 0.00
CA LYS A 296 -28.19 -21.74 -0.85
C LYS A 296 -27.01 -22.73 -0.94
N ALA A 297 -25.81 -22.27 -0.82
CA ALA A 297 -24.59 -23.09 -0.81
C ALA A 297 -24.20 -23.58 0.59
N GLY A 298 -25.00 -23.32 1.62
CA GLY A 298 -24.67 -23.68 3.01
C GLY A 298 -23.63 -22.77 3.66
N VAL A 299 -23.41 -21.58 3.10
CA VAL A 299 -22.49 -20.57 3.63
C VAL A 299 -23.28 -19.50 4.37
N ALA A 300 -22.96 -19.29 5.66
CA ALA A 300 -23.68 -18.37 6.53
C ALA A 300 -23.09 -16.96 6.50
N CYS A 301 -23.91 -15.92 6.39
CA CYS A 301 -23.50 -14.55 6.62
C CYS A 301 -23.52 -14.25 8.13
N VAL A 302 -22.35 -14.10 8.74
CA VAL A 302 -22.19 -13.87 10.19
C VAL A 302 -21.91 -12.40 10.54
N TYR A 303 -21.59 -11.59 9.55
CA TYR A 303 -21.39 -10.15 9.69
C TYR A 303 -21.84 -9.43 8.42
N ASN A 304 -22.64 -8.37 8.60
CA ASN A 304 -23.06 -7.48 7.53
C ASN A 304 -23.16 -6.06 8.08
N ARG A 305 -22.32 -5.16 7.58
CA ARG A 305 -22.27 -3.75 7.98
C ARG A 305 -21.91 -2.86 6.80
N PRO A 306 -22.49 -1.66 6.69
CA PRO A 306 -22.06 -0.71 5.68
C PRO A 306 -20.59 -0.28 5.92
N LEU A 307 -19.85 -0.12 4.84
CA LEU A 307 -18.57 0.56 4.87
C LEU A 307 -18.85 2.06 4.91
N THR A 308 -18.63 2.69 6.08
CA THR A 308 -18.87 4.13 6.25
C THR A 308 -17.74 4.96 5.67
N ASP A 309 -18.00 6.24 5.38
CA ASP A 309 -17.01 7.21 4.95
C ASP A 309 -17.05 8.43 5.89
N PRO A 310 -16.01 8.72 6.69
CA PRO A 310 -14.81 7.89 6.86
C PRO A 310 -15.10 6.51 7.48
N PRO A 311 -14.29 5.52 7.19
CA PRO A 311 -14.49 4.17 7.70
C PRO A 311 -14.40 4.13 9.24
N LYS A 312 -15.27 3.33 9.88
CA LYS A 312 -15.28 3.11 11.33
C LYS A 312 -14.90 1.65 11.66
N PRO A 313 -14.02 1.43 12.64
CA PRO A 313 -13.66 0.06 13.05
C PRO A 313 -14.87 -0.74 13.55
N PRO A 314 -14.83 -2.07 13.39
CA PRO A 314 -13.83 -2.84 12.65
C PRO A 314 -14.08 -2.81 11.14
N PHE A 315 -13.02 -2.57 10.34
CA PHE A 315 -13.13 -2.84 8.91
C PHE A 315 -12.49 -4.18 8.59
N ILE A 316 -13.15 -4.94 7.72
CA ILE A 316 -12.63 -6.25 7.30
C ILE A 316 -11.32 -6.13 6.52
N THR A 317 -11.05 -4.98 5.90
CA THR A 317 -9.80 -4.71 5.18
C THR A 317 -8.55 -4.70 6.08
N ASP A 318 -8.73 -4.42 7.40
CA ASP A 318 -7.64 -4.41 8.38
C ASP A 318 -7.16 -5.81 8.78
N TYR A 319 -7.74 -6.84 8.19
CA TYR A 319 -7.38 -8.25 8.45
C TYR A 319 -6.86 -8.94 7.19
N THR A 320 -6.71 -8.22 6.09
CA THR A 320 -6.35 -8.77 4.78
C THR A 320 -4.91 -8.46 4.40
N TRP A 321 -4.37 -9.17 3.41
CA TRP A 321 -3.00 -8.98 2.92
C TRP A 321 -1.98 -9.15 4.07
N ASN A 322 -0.97 -8.29 4.13
CA ASN A 322 0.05 -8.36 5.19
C ASN A 322 -0.50 -8.09 6.60
N HIS A 323 -1.69 -7.49 6.75
CA HIS A 323 -2.33 -7.35 8.05
C HIS A 323 -2.75 -8.70 8.65
N THR A 324 -3.09 -9.70 7.83
CA THR A 324 -3.32 -11.08 8.29
C THR A 324 -2.12 -11.60 9.07
N THR A 325 -0.93 -11.47 8.48
CA THR A 325 0.34 -11.85 9.10
C THR A 325 0.60 -11.06 10.39
N LEU A 326 0.32 -9.75 10.38
CA LEU A 326 0.48 -8.91 11.57
C LEU A 326 -0.39 -9.38 12.74
N TRP A 327 -1.65 -9.77 12.48
CA TRP A 327 -2.53 -10.30 13.50
C TRP A 327 -2.04 -11.66 14.04
N ALA A 328 -1.55 -12.53 13.15
CA ALA A 328 -0.99 -13.82 13.51
C ALA A 328 0.27 -13.65 14.38
N ILE A 329 1.24 -12.82 13.97
CA ILE A 329 2.48 -12.55 14.72
C ILE A 329 2.20 -11.88 16.07
N LYS A 330 1.18 -11.02 16.17
CA LYS A 330 0.77 -10.46 17.48
C LYS A 330 0.23 -11.51 18.43
N ALA A 331 -0.39 -12.56 17.93
CA ALA A 331 -0.90 -13.67 18.74
C ALA A 331 0.21 -14.68 19.08
N ASP A 332 1.11 -14.94 18.14
CA ASP A 332 2.25 -15.84 18.28
C ASP A 332 3.45 -15.29 17.51
N PRO A 333 4.46 -14.72 18.19
CA PRO A 333 5.65 -14.14 17.56
C PRO A 333 6.54 -15.13 16.80
N THR A 334 6.31 -16.43 16.94
CA THR A 334 7.06 -17.48 16.21
C THR A 334 6.51 -17.73 14.81
N ILE A 335 5.31 -17.22 14.51
CA ILE A 335 4.69 -17.36 13.19
C ILE A 335 5.48 -16.53 12.16
N THR A 336 5.75 -17.16 11.04
CA THR A 336 6.20 -16.50 9.80
C THR A 336 5.24 -16.86 8.67
N TYR A 337 5.44 -16.25 7.49
CA TYR A 337 4.58 -16.50 6.36
C TYR A 337 5.39 -16.76 5.09
N LEU A 338 4.79 -17.52 4.20
CA LEU A 338 5.23 -17.67 2.82
C LEU A 338 4.19 -17.02 1.91
N HIS A 339 4.67 -16.36 0.87
CA HIS A 339 3.82 -15.71 -0.11
C HIS A 339 4.02 -16.39 -1.46
N SER A 340 2.94 -16.91 -2.04
CA SER A 340 2.94 -17.55 -3.34
C SER A 340 1.81 -17.00 -4.22
N GLY A 341 2.06 -16.92 -5.52
CA GLY A 341 1.03 -16.61 -6.52
C GLY A 341 0.53 -17.90 -7.16
N PHE A 342 -0.78 -18.05 -7.28
CA PHE A 342 -1.42 -19.18 -7.94
C PHE A 342 -2.22 -18.69 -9.16
N GLY A 343 -2.19 -19.48 -10.23
CA GLY A 343 -2.98 -19.26 -11.44
C GLY A 343 -4.44 -19.71 -11.28
N PRO A 344 -5.21 -19.69 -12.38
CA PRO A 344 -6.61 -20.13 -12.40
C PRO A 344 -6.83 -21.57 -11.92
N ASN A 345 -5.81 -22.43 -12.01
CA ASN A 345 -5.84 -23.83 -11.58
C ASN A 345 -5.31 -24.01 -10.15
N PHE A 346 -5.49 -23.03 -9.28
CA PHE A 346 -4.90 -23.03 -7.94
C PHE A 346 -5.23 -24.29 -7.12
N ARG A 347 -6.41 -24.93 -7.29
CA ARG A 347 -6.76 -26.19 -6.62
C ARG A 347 -5.79 -27.32 -6.94
N GLN A 348 -5.33 -27.43 -8.20
CA GLN A 348 -4.36 -28.43 -8.62
C GLN A 348 -2.94 -28.10 -8.13
N GLN A 349 -2.68 -26.80 -7.89
CA GLN A 349 -1.38 -26.33 -7.40
C GLN A 349 -1.29 -26.37 -5.87
N PHE A 350 -2.43 -26.49 -5.19
CA PHE A 350 -2.54 -26.49 -3.73
C PHE A 350 -2.66 -27.90 -3.15
N ALA A 351 -3.00 -28.91 -3.98
CA ALA A 351 -3.06 -30.31 -3.62
C ALA A 351 -1.66 -30.94 -3.69
#